data_74239d9829f75138659ae3c171d63612
#
_entry.id   74239d9829f75138659ae3c171d63612
#
_cell.length_a   1.000
_cell.length_b   1.000
_cell.length_c   1.000
_cell.angle_alpha   90.00
_cell.angle_beta   90.00
_cell.angle_gamma   90.00
#
_symmetry.space_group_name_H-M   'P 1'
#
loop_
_entity.id
_entity.type
_entity.pdbx_description
1 polymer ?
#
loop_
_entity_poly.entity_id
_entity_poly.type
_entity_poly.pdbx_seq_one_letter_code
_entity_poly.pdbx_strand_id
1 'polypeptide(L)'
;MTKKMNVESFNLDHTKVVAPYIRLAGTTTGANGDVIHKYDIRFCQPNKDHMPMEGLHSIEHLMAENIRNHHSTVVDISPMGCQTGFYLSVINHDNYDEILEVLEKTLNDVLEATEVPACNEVQCGWAANHSLEGAKEIARKMLSKKDEWHVVFAE
;
A
#
# COMPACT_ATOMS: atom_id res chain seq x y z
N MET A 1 -28.65 -9.48 0.31
CA MET A 1 -27.85 -8.42 -0.34
C MET A 1 -27.38 -7.44 0.74
N THR A 2 -26.09 -7.12 0.69
CA THR A 2 -25.54 -6.10 1.57
C THR A 2 -25.94 -4.71 1.09
N LYS A 3 -26.20 -3.80 2.03
CA LYS A 3 -26.51 -2.41 1.72
C LYS A 3 -25.28 -1.72 1.13
N LYS A 4 -25.48 -0.90 0.09
CA LYS A 4 -24.41 -0.07 -0.46
C LYS A 4 -23.93 0.93 0.61
N MET A 5 -22.62 0.93 0.84
CA MET A 5 -21.97 1.81 1.80
C MET A 5 -21.35 3.03 1.11
N ASN A 6 -21.14 4.11 1.85
CA ASN A 6 -20.50 5.31 1.33
C ASN A 6 -19.00 5.10 1.05
N VAL A 7 -18.36 4.26 1.86
CA VAL A 7 -16.93 3.96 1.69
C VAL A 7 -16.77 2.89 0.61
N GLU A 8 -15.97 3.19 -0.41
CA GLU A 8 -15.80 2.28 -1.56
C GLU A 8 -15.33 0.89 -1.13
N SER A 9 -14.34 0.80 -0.24
CA SER A 9 -13.80 -0.49 0.19
C SER A 9 -14.81 -1.36 0.96
N PHE A 10 -15.86 -0.78 1.52
CA PHE A 10 -16.91 -1.55 2.18
C PHE A 10 -17.87 -2.22 1.18
N ASN A 11 -17.80 -1.84 -0.09
CA ASN A 11 -18.57 -2.45 -1.16
C ASN A 11 -17.79 -3.54 -1.90
N LEU A 12 -16.50 -3.68 -1.60
CA LEU A 12 -15.65 -4.75 -2.13
C LEU A 12 -15.96 -6.06 -1.38
N ASP A 13 -16.22 -7.12 -2.11
CA ASP A 13 -16.39 -8.44 -1.49
C ASP A 13 -15.00 -9.03 -1.15
N HIS A 14 -14.61 -8.90 0.10
CA HIS A 14 -13.32 -9.34 0.62
C HIS A 14 -13.14 -10.87 0.59
N THR A 15 -14.22 -11.62 0.40
CA THR A 15 -14.15 -13.08 0.29
C THR A 15 -13.79 -13.56 -1.12
N LYS A 16 -13.87 -12.68 -2.10
CA LYS A 16 -13.65 -13.01 -3.52
C LYS A 16 -12.33 -12.51 -4.09
N VAL A 17 -11.64 -11.63 -3.38
CA VAL A 17 -10.34 -11.12 -3.82
C VAL A 17 -9.23 -12.12 -3.56
N VAL A 18 -8.15 -12.03 -4.34
CA VAL A 18 -6.95 -12.86 -4.20
C VAL A 18 -5.73 -11.96 -4.04
N ALA A 19 -5.23 -11.85 -2.82
CA ALA A 19 -4.02 -11.08 -2.53
C ALA A 19 -2.77 -11.90 -2.84
N PRO A 20 -1.62 -11.24 -3.15
CA PRO A 20 -1.47 -9.79 -3.23
C PRO A 20 -2.00 -9.22 -4.54
N TYR A 21 -2.48 -7.98 -4.50
CA TYR A 21 -2.98 -7.29 -5.70
C TYR A 21 -2.83 -5.77 -5.56
N ILE A 22 -2.91 -5.08 -6.71
CA ILE A 22 -3.03 -3.63 -6.78
C ILE A 22 -4.27 -3.31 -7.60
N ARG A 23 -5.22 -2.61 -6.98
CA ARG A 23 -6.53 -2.30 -7.56
C ARG A 23 -6.75 -0.79 -7.54
N LEU A 24 -7.21 -0.23 -8.68
CA LEU A 24 -7.72 1.13 -8.66
C LEU A 24 -9.04 1.12 -7.89
N ALA A 25 -9.03 1.71 -6.69
CA ALA A 25 -10.20 1.73 -5.81
C ALA A 25 -11.18 2.83 -6.19
N GLY A 26 -10.68 3.98 -6.65
CA GLY A 26 -11.55 5.07 -7.04
C GLY A 26 -10.79 6.29 -7.51
N THR A 27 -11.55 7.26 -8.02
CA THR A 27 -11.04 8.55 -8.48
C THR A 27 -11.89 9.66 -7.87
N THR A 28 -11.23 10.78 -7.59
CA THR A 28 -11.91 12.00 -7.09
C THR A 28 -11.40 13.18 -7.91
N THR A 29 -12.33 13.97 -8.45
CA THR A 29 -12.00 15.15 -9.24
C THR A 29 -12.27 16.39 -8.41
N GLY A 30 -11.28 17.26 -8.30
CA GLY A 30 -11.39 18.55 -7.62
C GLY A 30 -12.10 19.59 -8.46
N ALA A 31 -12.49 20.70 -7.82
CA ALA A 31 -13.25 21.78 -8.47
C ALA A 31 -12.51 22.42 -9.66
N ASN A 32 -11.18 22.38 -9.66
CA ASN A 32 -10.37 22.97 -10.71
C ASN A 32 -9.82 21.94 -11.72
N GLY A 33 -10.33 20.70 -11.67
CA GLY A 33 -10.01 19.66 -12.65
C GLY A 33 -8.88 18.71 -12.26
N ASP A 34 -8.22 18.90 -11.13
CA ASP A 34 -7.24 17.94 -10.64
C ASP A 34 -7.95 16.64 -10.29
N VAL A 35 -7.32 15.50 -10.61
CA VAL A 35 -7.88 14.16 -10.37
C VAL A 35 -6.97 13.38 -9.44
N ILE A 36 -7.54 12.83 -8.38
CA ILE A 36 -6.84 11.93 -7.47
C ILE A 36 -7.26 10.50 -7.78
N HIS A 37 -6.27 9.63 -8.00
CA HIS A 37 -6.45 8.19 -8.13
C HIS A 37 -6.03 7.53 -6.83
N LYS A 38 -6.90 6.68 -6.28
CA LYS A 38 -6.64 5.94 -5.04
C LYS A 38 -6.54 4.46 -5.36
N TYR A 39 -5.41 3.86 -4.98
CA TYR A 39 -5.13 2.44 -5.18
C TYR A 39 -5.20 1.66 -3.88
N ASP A 40 -5.85 0.50 -3.93
CA ASP A 40 -5.86 -0.52 -2.89
C ASP A 40 -4.68 -1.45 -3.17
N ILE A 41 -3.64 -1.34 -2.34
CA ILE A 41 -2.46 -2.19 -2.43
C ILE A 41 -2.59 -3.24 -1.34
N ARG A 42 -3.07 -4.42 -1.72
CA ARG A 42 -3.37 -5.48 -0.75
C ARG A 42 -2.22 -6.46 -0.66
N PHE A 43 -1.60 -6.52 0.51
CA PHE A 43 -0.47 -7.39 0.79
C PHE A 43 -0.90 -8.78 1.25
N CYS A 44 -1.93 -8.84 2.09
CA CYS A 44 -2.35 -10.06 2.75
C CYS A 44 -3.78 -10.44 2.37
N GLN A 45 -4.05 -11.75 2.33
CA GLN A 45 -5.39 -12.25 2.04
C GLN A 45 -6.35 -11.83 3.15
N PRO A 46 -7.42 -11.08 2.83
CA PRO A 46 -8.39 -10.64 3.84
C PRO A 46 -8.97 -11.79 4.66
N ASN A 47 -9.06 -11.57 5.96
CA ASN A 47 -9.62 -12.51 6.93
C ASN A 47 -8.84 -13.83 7.10
N LYS A 48 -7.67 -13.96 6.45
CA LYS A 48 -6.80 -15.15 6.56
C LYS A 48 -5.42 -14.81 7.05
N ASP A 49 -4.93 -13.62 6.75
CA ASP A 49 -3.59 -13.18 7.12
C ASP A 49 -3.59 -11.68 7.37
N HIS A 50 -2.58 -11.19 8.07
CA HIS A 50 -2.35 -9.77 8.31
C HIS A 50 -0.88 -9.50 8.60
N MET A 51 -0.43 -8.28 8.35
CA MET A 51 0.94 -7.87 8.65
C MET A 51 1.11 -7.68 10.17
N PRO A 52 2.21 -8.20 10.76
CA PRO A 52 2.54 -7.87 12.15
C PRO A 52 2.73 -6.35 12.30
N MET A 53 2.25 -5.80 13.42
CA MET A 53 2.20 -4.33 13.60
C MET A 53 3.57 -3.65 13.48
N GLU A 54 4.63 -4.21 14.07
CA GLU A 54 5.96 -3.60 14.00
C GLU A 54 6.51 -3.58 12.58
N GLY A 55 6.29 -4.67 11.82
CA GLY A 55 6.70 -4.76 10.42
C GLY A 55 5.91 -3.80 9.53
N LEU A 56 4.60 -3.73 9.75
CA LEU A 56 3.72 -2.82 9.03
C LEU A 56 4.14 -1.36 9.26
N HIS A 57 4.39 -0.98 10.51
CA HIS A 57 4.80 0.37 10.88
C HIS A 57 6.13 0.76 10.20
N SER A 58 7.08 -0.17 10.19
CA SER A 58 8.38 0.08 9.56
C SER A 58 8.29 0.15 8.05
N ILE A 59 7.50 -0.73 7.40
CA ILE A 59 7.34 -0.67 5.95
C ILE A 59 6.55 0.57 5.53
N GLU A 60 5.64 1.06 6.37
CA GLU A 60 4.97 2.35 6.15
C GLU A 60 6.01 3.48 6.03
N HIS A 61 6.92 3.60 7.00
CA HIS A 61 7.97 4.62 6.97
C HIS A 61 8.86 4.48 5.73
N LEU A 62 9.28 3.27 5.43
CA LEU A 62 10.18 2.99 4.30
C LEU A 62 9.51 3.28 2.96
N MET A 63 8.26 2.85 2.77
CA MET A 63 7.54 3.13 1.53
C MET A 63 7.20 4.61 1.39
N ALA A 64 6.73 5.25 2.45
CA ALA A 64 6.36 6.67 2.41
C ALA A 64 7.54 7.56 2.01
N GLU A 65 8.72 7.30 2.56
CA GLU A 65 9.92 8.05 2.23
C GLU A 65 10.42 7.72 0.82
N ASN A 66 10.55 6.44 0.49
CA ASN A 66 11.18 6.02 -0.76
C ASN A 66 10.31 6.20 -2.01
N ILE A 67 8.99 6.05 -1.92
CA ILE A 67 8.11 6.15 -3.08
C ILE A 67 8.21 7.53 -3.74
N ARG A 68 8.44 8.56 -2.96
CA ARG A 68 8.58 9.94 -3.43
C ARG A 68 9.85 10.16 -4.25
N ASN A 69 10.82 9.27 -4.15
CA ASN A 69 12.02 9.26 -5.00
C ASN A 69 11.72 8.69 -6.39
N HIS A 70 10.68 7.91 -6.54
CA HIS A 70 10.31 7.24 -7.79
C HIS A 70 9.14 7.92 -8.50
N HIS A 71 8.33 8.70 -7.79
CA HIS A 71 7.15 9.31 -8.39
C HIS A 71 6.79 10.63 -7.70
N SER A 72 6.70 11.70 -8.48
CA SER A 72 6.43 13.06 -7.97
C SER A 72 4.96 13.33 -7.65
N THR A 73 4.03 12.48 -8.11
CA THR A 73 2.59 12.72 -7.95
C THR A 73 1.99 12.08 -6.71
N VAL A 74 2.78 11.43 -5.89
CA VAL A 74 2.30 10.77 -4.67
C VAL A 74 1.76 11.80 -3.69
N VAL A 75 0.50 11.65 -3.30
CA VAL A 75 -0.15 12.44 -2.26
C VAL A 75 0.08 11.78 -0.91
N ASP A 76 -0.21 10.48 -0.81
CA ASP A 76 -0.05 9.73 0.43
C ASP A 76 -0.02 8.23 0.17
N ILE A 77 0.64 7.51 1.06
CA ILE A 77 0.55 6.06 1.18
C ILE A 77 0.41 5.72 2.65
N SER A 78 -0.70 5.08 3.02
CA SER A 78 -1.09 4.87 4.42
C SER A 78 -1.66 3.48 4.64
N PRO A 79 -1.38 2.86 5.81
CA PRO A 79 -1.87 1.52 6.10
C PRO A 79 -3.37 1.48 6.36
N MET A 80 -3.96 0.34 6.06
CA MET A 80 -5.35 0.03 6.42
C MET A 80 -5.41 -0.47 7.86
N GLY A 81 -6.47 -0.11 8.59
CA GLY A 81 -6.66 -0.54 9.98
C GLY A 81 -6.74 -2.06 10.17
N CYS A 82 -7.12 -2.80 9.14
CA CYS A 82 -7.18 -4.27 9.17
C CYS A 82 -5.81 -4.94 9.01
N GLN A 83 -4.75 -4.16 8.76
CA GLN A 83 -3.38 -4.64 8.60
C GLN A 83 -3.17 -5.57 7.40
N THR A 84 -4.04 -5.48 6.37
CA THR A 84 -3.91 -6.31 5.17
C THR A 84 -3.33 -5.56 3.97
N GLY A 85 -3.22 -4.24 4.04
CA GLY A 85 -2.71 -3.47 2.92
C GLY A 85 -2.55 -1.99 3.20
N PHE A 86 -2.31 -1.26 2.13
CA PHE A 86 -2.11 0.19 2.12
C PHE A 86 -2.99 0.85 1.06
N TYR A 87 -3.35 2.10 1.29
CA TYR A 87 -3.88 2.96 0.24
C TYR A 87 -2.79 3.88 -0.28
N LEU A 88 -2.70 3.98 -1.60
CA LEU A 88 -1.83 4.92 -2.29
C LEU A 88 -2.70 5.92 -3.05
N SER A 89 -2.50 7.21 -2.80
CA SER A 89 -3.17 8.28 -3.54
C SER A 89 -2.15 9.05 -4.36
N VAL A 90 -2.45 9.23 -5.65
CA VAL A 90 -1.65 10.01 -6.58
C VAL A 90 -2.52 11.06 -7.26
N ILE A 91 -1.93 12.19 -7.63
CA ILE A 91 -2.65 13.28 -8.28
C ILE A 91 -2.23 13.41 -9.74
N ASN A 92 -3.22 13.56 -10.63
CA ASN A 92 -3.02 13.80 -12.07
C ASN A 92 -2.13 12.73 -12.74
N HIS A 93 -2.32 11.47 -12.35
CA HIS A 93 -1.58 10.35 -12.90
C HIS A 93 -2.50 9.13 -13.00
N ASP A 94 -2.76 8.65 -14.19
CA ASP A 94 -3.69 7.54 -14.45
C ASP A 94 -3.06 6.34 -15.18
N ASN A 95 -1.74 6.17 -15.06
CA ASN A 95 -1.04 5.04 -15.65
C ASN A 95 -0.86 3.91 -14.63
N TYR A 96 -1.74 2.93 -14.68
CA TYR A 96 -1.73 1.78 -13.78
C TYR A 96 -0.42 0.97 -13.83
N ASP A 97 0.09 0.70 -15.04
CA ASP A 97 1.32 -0.08 -15.19
C ASP A 97 2.52 0.62 -14.56
N GLU A 98 2.57 1.93 -14.64
CA GLU A 98 3.62 2.72 -13.98
C GLU A 98 3.52 2.65 -12.45
N ILE A 99 2.30 2.58 -11.90
CA ILE A 99 2.10 2.37 -10.45
C ILE A 99 2.68 1.02 -10.01
N LEU A 100 2.52 -0.03 -10.81
CA LEU A 100 3.13 -1.33 -10.53
C LEU A 100 4.66 -1.24 -10.48
N GLU A 101 5.25 -0.53 -11.45
CA GLU A 101 6.71 -0.32 -11.50
C GLU A 101 7.21 0.48 -10.31
N VAL A 102 6.51 1.55 -9.95
CA VAL A 102 6.86 2.40 -8.81
C VAL A 102 6.83 1.60 -7.52
N LEU A 103 5.80 0.78 -7.33
CA LEU A 103 5.70 -0.06 -6.14
C LEU A 103 6.84 -1.10 -6.10
N GLU A 104 7.16 -1.72 -7.22
CA GLU A 104 8.26 -2.68 -7.28
C GLU A 104 9.58 -2.02 -6.87
N LYS A 105 9.89 -0.84 -7.41
CA LYS A 105 11.10 -0.08 -7.04
C LYS A 105 11.11 0.28 -5.56
N THR A 106 9.98 0.73 -5.04
CA THR A 106 9.83 1.12 -3.63
C THR A 106 10.05 -0.08 -2.70
N LEU A 107 9.51 -1.23 -3.02
CA LEU A 107 9.69 -2.45 -2.23
C LEU A 107 11.13 -2.98 -2.30
N ASN A 108 11.80 -2.82 -3.44
CA ASN A 108 13.23 -3.16 -3.54
C ASN A 108 14.08 -2.24 -2.66
N ASP A 109 13.72 -0.97 -2.54
CA ASP A 109 14.38 -0.05 -1.59
C ASP A 109 14.22 -0.55 -0.15
N VAL A 110 13.07 -1.10 0.20
CA VAL A 110 12.85 -1.70 1.52
C VAL A 110 13.82 -2.85 1.76
N LEU A 111 14.04 -3.71 0.77
CA LEU A 111 14.97 -4.84 0.91
C LEU A 111 16.42 -4.39 1.11
N GLU A 112 16.79 -3.26 0.53
CA GLU A 112 18.15 -2.72 0.62
C GLU A 112 18.37 -1.81 1.83
N ALA A 113 17.30 -1.47 2.56
CA ALA A 113 17.39 -0.54 3.69
C ALA A 113 18.24 -1.12 4.83
N THR A 114 19.05 -0.26 5.44
CA THR A 114 19.87 -0.61 6.60
C THR A 114 19.27 -0.08 7.91
N GLU A 115 18.30 0.81 7.82
CA GLU A 115 17.59 1.39 8.98
C GLU A 115 16.17 1.79 8.57
N VAL A 116 15.31 1.97 9.57
CA VAL A 116 13.97 2.52 9.37
C VAL A 116 14.07 4.05 9.49
N PRO A 117 13.65 4.81 8.46
CA PRO A 117 13.70 6.27 8.53
C PRO A 117 12.76 6.81 9.61
N ALA A 118 13.12 7.93 10.23
CA ALA A 118 12.32 8.62 11.24
C ALA A 118 11.94 7.75 12.45
N CYS A 119 12.75 6.75 12.76
CA CYS A 119 12.53 5.83 13.88
C CYS A 119 13.05 6.45 15.19
N ASN A 120 12.43 7.55 15.63
CA ASN A 120 12.79 8.27 16.86
C ASN A 120 11.57 9.03 17.39
N GLU A 121 11.62 9.41 18.65
CA GLU A 121 10.48 10.04 19.33
C GLU A 121 10.12 11.44 18.81
N VAL A 122 11.04 12.11 18.14
CA VAL A 122 10.79 13.44 17.56
C VAL A 122 9.94 13.34 16.29
N GLN A 123 10.22 12.35 15.45
CA GLN A 123 9.62 12.21 14.13
C GLN A 123 8.49 11.17 14.07
N CYS A 124 8.38 10.30 15.05
CA CYS A 124 7.42 9.20 15.06
C CYS A 124 6.59 9.18 16.34
N GLY A 125 5.31 8.90 16.20
CA GLY A 125 4.39 8.83 17.35
C GLY A 125 4.54 7.58 18.20
N TRP A 126 5.22 6.54 17.70
CA TRP A 126 5.48 5.30 18.44
C TRP A 126 6.82 4.70 18.00
N ALA A 127 7.90 5.38 18.38
CA ALA A 127 9.25 5.06 17.94
C ALA A 127 9.74 3.66 18.33
N ALA A 128 9.21 3.11 19.42
CA ALA A 128 9.58 1.77 19.90
C ALA A 128 8.93 0.64 19.10
N ASN A 129 7.92 0.93 18.26
CA ASN A 129 7.12 -0.07 17.55
C ASN A 129 7.62 -0.24 16.11
N HIS A 130 8.84 -0.73 15.94
CA HIS A 130 9.45 -0.92 14.62
C HIS A 130 10.16 -2.27 14.49
N SER A 131 10.21 -2.79 13.27
CA SER A 131 10.99 -3.97 12.91
C SER A 131 11.43 -3.86 11.44
N LEU A 132 12.71 -3.59 11.22
CA LEU A 132 13.27 -3.57 9.87
C LEU A 132 13.16 -4.96 9.20
N GLU A 133 13.49 -6.02 9.94
CA GLU A 133 13.36 -7.38 9.41
C GLU A 133 11.92 -7.76 9.10
N GLY A 134 10.97 -7.30 9.92
CA GLY A 134 9.54 -7.47 9.65
C GLY A 134 9.11 -6.77 8.36
N ALA A 135 9.59 -5.55 8.15
CA ALA A 135 9.33 -4.80 6.92
C ALA A 135 9.89 -5.52 5.69
N LYS A 136 11.11 -6.03 5.78
CA LYS A 136 11.75 -6.76 4.68
C LYS A 136 11.02 -8.07 4.35
N GLU A 137 10.55 -8.77 5.37
CA GLU A 137 9.75 -9.99 5.18
C GLU A 137 8.46 -9.70 4.42
N ILE A 138 7.75 -8.63 4.80
CA ILE A 138 6.54 -8.17 4.12
C ILE A 138 6.86 -7.83 2.66
N ALA A 139 7.93 -7.09 2.42
CA ALA A 139 8.35 -6.71 1.07
C ALA A 139 8.70 -7.93 0.21
N ARG A 140 9.42 -8.91 0.76
CA ARG A 140 9.76 -10.15 0.03
C ARG A 140 8.53 -10.90 -0.42
N LYS A 141 7.57 -11.08 0.47
CA LYS A 141 6.30 -11.77 0.16
C LYS A 141 5.53 -11.07 -0.95
N MET A 142 5.41 -9.75 -0.87
CA MET A 142 4.72 -8.95 -1.89
C MET A 142 5.43 -9.07 -3.24
N LEU A 143 6.74 -8.89 -3.27
CA LEU A 143 7.55 -8.97 -4.50
C LEU A 143 7.53 -10.37 -5.12
N SER A 144 7.43 -11.43 -4.32
CA SER A 144 7.40 -12.81 -4.82
C SER A 144 6.21 -13.09 -5.74
N LYS A 145 5.17 -12.26 -5.68
CA LYS A 145 3.94 -12.39 -6.45
C LYS A 145 3.71 -11.20 -7.40
N LYS A 146 4.76 -10.44 -7.72
CA LYS A 146 4.61 -9.21 -8.51
C LYS A 146 3.94 -9.40 -9.87
N ASP A 147 4.12 -10.54 -10.50
CA ASP A 147 3.51 -10.84 -11.79
C ASP A 147 2.00 -11.09 -11.70
N GLU A 148 1.46 -11.23 -10.49
CA GLU A 148 0.05 -11.48 -10.22
C GLU A 148 -0.67 -10.25 -9.65
N TRP A 149 0.00 -9.13 -9.41
CA TRP A 149 -0.59 -7.94 -8.77
C TRP A 149 -1.78 -7.36 -9.52
N HIS A 150 -1.87 -7.58 -10.82
CA HIS A 150 -2.98 -7.10 -11.65
C HIS A 150 -4.24 -7.98 -11.54
N VAL A 151 -4.13 -9.16 -10.96
CA VAL A 151 -5.25 -10.09 -10.78
C VAL A 151 -5.87 -9.84 -9.40
N VAL A 152 -7.09 -9.30 -9.39
CA VAL A 152 -7.78 -8.93 -8.14
C VAL A 152 -8.73 -10.03 -7.69
N PHE A 153 -9.44 -10.65 -8.63
CA PHE A 153 -10.43 -11.68 -8.32
C PHE A 153 -10.01 -13.04 -8.88
N ALA A 154 -10.36 -14.11 -8.15
CA ALA A 154 -10.24 -15.47 -8.66
C ALA A 154 -11.21 -15.66 -9.83
N GLU A 155 -10.78 -16.41 -10.86
CA GLU A 155 -11.66 -16.82 -11.97
C GLU A 155 -12.71 -17.85 -11.51
#